data_187c690d7b501d1ccf6641fefd09916b
#
_entry.id   187c690d7b501d1ccf6641fefd09916b
#
_cell.length_a   1.000
_cell.length_b   1.000
_cell.length_c   1.000
_cell.angle_alpha   90.00
_cell.angle_beta   90.00
_cell.angle_gamma   90.00
#
_symmetry.space_group_name_H-M   'P 1'
#
loop_
_entity.id
_entity.type
_entity.pdbx_description
1 polymer ?
#
loop_
_entity_poly.entity_id
_entity_poly.type
_entity_poly.pdbx_seq_one_letter_code
_entity_poly.pdbx_strand_id
1 'polypeptide(L)'
;MHLRDKVAKATKGRAKLGVEAFAEALLVIPKTLAENSGFDVQDCILKLTDEREESGGTLAVGLDCQSGDPMIPADEGVWDCVRVKRQCLYLSTVLANQLLLVDEVMRAGKSMGKMPDADAGGM
;
A
#
# COMPACT_ATOMS: atom_id res chain seq x y z
N MET A 1 9.23 4.70 -9.87
CA MET A 1 10.02 5.33 -10.93
C MET A 1 9.20 6.35 -11.73
N HIS A 2 8.28 6.00 -12.62
CA HIS A 2 7.56 6.99 -13.45
C HIS A 2 6.94 8.17 -12.68
N LEU A 3 6.27 7.92 -11.56
CA LEU A 3 5.68 8.97 -10.71
C LEU A 3 6.75 9.91 -10.13
N ARG A 4 7.85 9.35 -9.64
CA ARG A 4 8.94 10.10 -9.01
C ARG A 4 9.76 10.88 -10.04
N ASP A 5 10.07 10.27 -11.17
CA ASP A 5 11.01 10.84 -12.15
C ASP A 5 10.35 11.80 -13.12
N LYS A 6 9.11 11.53 -13.52
CA LYS A 6 8.39 12.35 -14.50
C LYS A 6 7.30 13.20 -13.87
N VAL A 7 6.37 12.59 -13.13
CA VAL A 7 5.18 13.29 -12.62
C VAL A 7 5.54 14.25 -11.50
N ALA A 8 6.36 13.82 -10.53
CA ALA A 8 6.78 14.69 -9.43
C ALA A 8 7.60 15.90 -9.91
N LYS A 9 8.44 15.71 -10.94
CA LYS A 9 9.21 16.82 -11.55
C LYS A 9 8.35 17.80 -12.34
N ALA A 10 7.26 17.31 -12.94
CA ALA A 10 6.31 18.14 -13.68
C ALA A 10 5.32 18.89 -12.75
N THR A 11 5.11 18.37 -11.54
CA THR A 11 4.17 18.94 -10.57
C THR A 11 4.84 20.02 -9.74
N LYS A 12 4.21 21.21 -9.66
CA LYS A 12 4.72 22.35 -8.89
C LYS A 12 4.02 22.46 -7.53
N GLY A 13 4.71 23.07 -6.57
CA GLY A 13 4.15 23.40 -5.26
C GLY A 13 3.98 22.20 -4.33
N ARG A 14 3.06 22.32 -3.36
CA ARG A 14 2.83 21.31 -2.32
C ARG A 14 2.30 19.98 -2.86
N ALA A 15 1.61 19.99 -4.00
CA ALA A 15 1.11 18.78 -4.64
C ALA A 15 2.22 17.79 -5.02
N LYS A 16 3.44 18.28 -5.27
CA LYS A 16 4.62 17.44 -5.52
C LYS A 16 4.87 16.46 -4.36
N LEU A 17 4.76 16.93 -3.12
CA LEU A 17 4.97 16.08 -1.93
C LEU A 17 3.96 14.93 -1.87
N GLY A 18 2.70 15.18 -2.25
CA GLY A 18 1.68 14.13 -2.34
C GLY A 18 2.00 13.08 -3.40
N VAL A 19 2.52 13.50 -4.55
CA VAL A 19 2.94 12.57 -5.63
C VAL A 19 4.12 11.70 -5.17
N GLU A 20 5.09 12.30 -4.49
CA GLU A 20 6.26 11.59 -3.95
C GLU A 20 5.85 10.58 -2.88
N ALA A 21 5.00 10.98 -1.92
CA ALA A 21 4.47 10.11 -0.88
C ALA A 21 3.68 8.94 -1.47
N PHE A 22 2.85 9.18 -2.48
CA PHE A 22 2.11 8.11 -3.16
C PHE A 22 3.04 7.16 -3.92
N ALA A 23 4.06 7.68 -4.59
CA ALA A 23 5.05 6.86 -5.27
C ALA A 23 5.81 5.94 -4.29
N GLU A 24 6.12 6.43 -3.10
CA GLU A 24 6.76 5.63 -2.06
C GLU A 24 5.80 4.61 -1.45
N ALA A 25 4.54 4.97 -1.24
CA ALA A 25 3.51 4.06 -0.74
C ALA A 25 3.31 2.85 -1.67
N LEU A 26 3.44 3.01 -2.99
CA LEU A 26 3.35 1.89 -3.93
C LEU A 26 4.48 0.86 -3.76
N LEU A 27 5.64 1.28 -3.28
CA LEU A 27 6.77 0.38 -3.01
C LEU A 27 6.57 -0.46 -1.74
N VAL A 28 5.59 -0.14 -0.91
CA VAL A 28 5.26 -0.94 0.29
C VAL A 28 4.83 -2.35 -0.11
N ILE A 29 4.17 -2.52 -1.26
CA ILE A 29 3.70 -3.83 -1.72
C ILE A 29 4.85 -4.82 -1.93
N PRO A 30 5.86 -4.55 -2.78
CA PRO A 30 6.98 -5.46 -2.94
C PRO A 30 7.87 -5.56 -1.69
N LYS A 31 7.99 -4.49 -0.89
CA LYS A 31 8.71 -4.52 0.38
C LYS A 31 8.08 -5.53 1.35
N THR A 32 6.77 -5.46 1.53
CA THR A 32 6.04 -6.37 2.42
C THR A 32 6.07 -7.81 1.91
N LEU A 33 6.02 -8.01 0.59
CA LEU A 33 6.15 -9.35 0.01
C LEU A 33 7.54 -9.94 0.28
N ALA A 34 8.61 -9.17 0.09
CA ALA A 34 9.97 -9.60 0.39
C ALA A 34 10.14 -9.96 1.88
N GLU A 35 9.66 -9.10 2.76
CA GLU A 35 9.70 -9.30 4.21
C GLU A 35 8.95 -10.57 4.63
N ASN A 36 7.73 -10.77 4.14
CA ASN A 36 6.93 -11.95 4.45
C ASN A 36 7.52 -13.25 3.89
N SER A 37 8.28 -13.16 2.80
CA SER A 37 9.00 -14.29 2.20
C SER A 37 10.35 -14.57 2.87
N GLY A 38 10.79 -13.72 3.81
CA GLY A 38 12.04 -13.88 4.55
C GLY A 38 13.28 -13.40 3.82
N PHE A 39 13.13 -12.59 2.76
CA PHE A 39 14.24 -12.01 2.01
C PHE A 39 14.63 -10.63 2.53
N ASP A 40 15.86 -10.21 2.24
CA ASP A 40 16.28 -8.84 2.50
C ASP A 40 15.53 -7.86 1.59
N VAL A 41 14.80 -6.95 2.23
CA VAL A 41 13.92 -6.00 1.54
C VAL A 41 14.71 -5.03 0.65
N GLN A 42 15.87 -4.61 1.11
CA GLN A 42 16.70 -3.64 0.38
C GLN A 42 17.28 -4.27 -0.87
N ASP A 43 17.82 -5.47 -0.74
CA ASP A 43 18.37 -6.24 -1.87
C ASP A 43 17.30 -6.52 -2.93
N CYS A 44 16.11 -6.97 -2.51
CA CYS A 44 15.01 -7.23 -3.44
C CYS A 44 14.59 -5.97 -4.20
N ILE A 45 14.42 -4.85 -3.50
CA ILE A 45 14.02 -3.58 -4.14
C ILE A 45 15.12 -3.07 -5.09
N LEU A 46 16.38 -3.23 -4.73
CA LEU A 46 17.50 -2.85 -5.59
C LEU A 46 17.48 -3.65 -6.88
N LYS A 47 17.44 -4.98 -6.80
CA LYS A 47 17.35 -5.89 -7.96
C LYS A 47 16.16 -5.56 -8.88
N LEU A 48 14.97 -5.33 -8.30
CA LEU A 48 13.77 -4.95 -9.07
C LEU A 48 13.94 -3.60 -9.79
N THR A 49 14.65 -2.68 -9.16
CA THR A 49 14.92 -1.35 -9.73
C THR A 49 15.90 -1.45 -10.90
N ASP A 50 16.99 -2.17 -10.71
CA ASP A 50 18.04 -2.37 -11.69
C ASP A 50 17.50 -3.08 -12.94
N GLU A 51 16.76 -4.19 -12.76
CA GLU A 51 16.13 -4.92 -13.86
C GLU A 51 15.15 -4.04 -14.66
N ARG A 52 14.39 -3.20 -13.96
CA ARG A 52 13.48 -2.27 -14.63
C ARG A 52 14.21 -1.16 -15.38
N GLU A 53 15.34 -0.67 -14.87
CA GLU A 53 16.15 0.34 -15.53
C GLU A 53 16.87 -0.24 -16.75
N GLU A 54 17.41 -1.45 -16.67
CA GLU A 54 18.02 -2.16 -17.78
C GLU A 54 17.05 -2.38 -18.93
N SER A 55 15.78 -2.68 -18.62
CA SER A 55 14.72 -2.81 -19.62
C SER A 55 14.23 -1.47 -20.22
N GLY A 56 14.82 -0.34 -19.82
CA GLY A 56 14.35 0.98 -20.21
C GLY A 56 12.94 1.32 -19.67
N GLY A 57 12.49 0.62 -18.64
CA GLY A 57 11.16 0.82 -18.03
C GLY A 57 10.00 0.22 -18.83
N THR A 58 10.26 -0.58 -19.84
CA THR A 58 9.24 -1.19 -20.72
C THR A 58 8.67 -2.48 -20.17
N LEU A 59 9.48 -3.27 -19.47
CA LEU A 59 9.05 -4.55 -18.90
C LEU A 59 8.28 -4.36 -17.59
N ALA A 60 7.28 -5.19 -17.40
CA ALA A 60 6.60 -5.33 -16.12
C ALA A 60 7.39 -6.33 -15.27
N VAL A 61 8.19 -5.80 -14.34
CA VAL A 61 9.01 -6.61 -13.43
C VAL A 61 8.24 -6.79 -12.11
N GLY A 62 8.19 -8.02 -11.62
CA GLY A 62 7.64 -8.41 -10.32
C GLY A 62 8.69 -9.11 -9.46
N LEU A 63 8.34 -9.35 -8.19
CA LEU A 63 9.16 -10.11 -7.25
C LEU A 63 8.70 -11.58 -7.25
N ASP A 64 9.64 -12.49 -7.49
CA ASP A 64 9.42 -13.90 -7.19
C ASP A 64 9.56 -14.13 -5.67
N CYS A 65 8.46 -14.52 -5.04
CA CYS A 65 8.42 -14.77 -3.60
C CYS A 65 9.07 -16.10 -3.19
N GLN A 66 9.53 -16.92 -4.13
CA GLN A 66 10.25 -18.16 -3.83
C GLN A 66 11.76 -17.97 -3.84
N SER A 67 12.28 -17.21 -4.78
CA SER A 67 13.72 -16.98 -4.95
C SER A 67 14.19 -15.62 -4.42
N GLY A 68 13.31 -14.62 -4.33
CA GLY A 68 13.65 -13.24 -4.01
C GLY A 68 14.23 -12.46 -5.19
N ASP A 69 14.18 -13.01 -6.39
CA ASP A 69 14.72 -12.40 -7.59
C ASP A 69 13.64 -11.73 -8.45
N PRO A 70 14.02 -10.82 -9.35
CA PRO A 70 13.09 -10.25 -10.33
C PRO A 70 12.52 -11.33 -11.25
N MET A 71 11.23 -11.23 -11.57
CA MET A 71 10.58 -12.08 -12.55
C MET A 71 9.70 -11.24 -13.48
N ILE A 72 9.37 -11.79 -14.65
CA ILE A 72 8.37 -11.23 -15.56
C ILE A 72 7.05 -11.98 -15.31
N PRO A 73 6.05 -11.35 -14.66
CA PRO A 73 4.81 -12.04 -14.27
C PRO A 73 4.05 -12.68 -15.44
N ALA A 74 4.16 -12.09 -16.62
CA ALA A 74 3.50 -12.61 -17.82
C ALA A 74 4.05 -13.97 -18.25
N ASP A 75 5.38 -14.19 -18.11
CA ASP A 75 6.04 -15.43 -18.50
C ASP A 75 5.71 -16.57 -17.51
N GLU A 76 5.51 -16.20 -16.24
CA GLU A 76 5.10 -17.12 -15.18
C GLU A 76 3.57 -17.34 -15.11
N GLY A 77 2.82 -16.72 -16.02
CA GLY A 77 1.36 -16.86 -16.07
C GLY A 77 0.62 -16.15 -14.94
N VAL A 78 1.25 -15.19 -14.27
CA VAL A 78 0.65 -14.41 -13.17
C VAL A 78 -0.11 -13.22 -13.75
N TRP A 79 -1.43 -13.30 -13.72
CA TRP A 79 -2.31 -12.27 -14.24
C TRP A 79 -3.28 -11.76 -13.17
N ASP A 80 -3.64 -10.49 -13.26
CA ASP A 80 -4.63 -9.88 -12.40
C ASP A 80 -5.57 -8.99 -13.21
N CYS A 81 -6.77 -8.74 -12.68
CA CYS A 81 -7.77 -7.94 -13.36
C CYS A 81 -7.41 -6.45 -13.31
N VAL A 82 -7.24 -5.83 -14.49
CA VAL A 82 -6.91 -4.40 -14.62
C VAL A 82 -7.94 -3.51 -13.94
N ARG A 83 -9.24 -3.88 -14.01
CA ARG A 83 -10.31 -3.11 -13.38
C ARG A 83 -10.16 -3.08 -11.85
N VAL A 84 -9.82 -4.21 -11.26
CA VAL A 84 -9.59 -4.32 -9.80
C VAL A 84 -8.40 -3.46 -9.40
N LYS A 85 -7.27 -3.55 -10.09
CA LYS A 85 -6.08 -2.74 -9.76
C LYS A 85 -6.34 -1.24 -9.90
N ARG A 86 -7.03 -0.84 -10.96
CA ARG A 86 -7.43 0.57 -11.13
C ARG A 86 -8.30 1.06 -9.98
N GLN A 87 -9.28 0.26 -9.58
CA GLN A 87 -10.16 0.60 -8.47
C GLN A 87 -9.43 0.64 -7.14
N CYS A 88 -8.49 -0.27 -6.89
CA CYS A 88 -7.65 -0.25 -5.69
C CYS A 88 -6.84 1.05 -5.58
N LEU A 89 -6.19 1.49 -6.67
CA LEU A 89 -5.42 2.72 -6.69
C LEU A 89 -6.30 3.96 -6.43
N TYR A 90 -7.50 3.98 -7.01
CA TYR A 90 -8.44 5.07 -6.79
C TYR A 90 -8.97 5.11 -5.35
N LEU A 91 -9.47 3.98 -4.84
CA LEU A 91 -10.04 3.90 -3.51
C LEU A 91 -9.01 4.11 -2.41
N SER A 92 -7.77 3.63 -2.58
CA SER A 92 -6.71 3.86 -1.60
C SER A 92 -6.42 5.34 -1.40
N THR A 93 -6.45 6.12 -2.49
CA THR A 93 -6.26 7.57 -2.42
C THR A 93 -7.42 8.26 -1.68
N VAL A 94 -8.66 7.85 -1.98
CA VAL A 94 -9.86 8.41 -1.31
C VAL A 94 -9.84 8.09 0.19
N LEU A 95 -9.55 6.83 0.54
CA LEU A 95 -9.48 6.41 1.95
C LEU A 95 -8.35 7.11 2.71
N ALA A 96 -7.17 7.25 2.10
CA ALA A 96 -6.06 7.96 2.69
C ALA A 96 -6.42 9.43 2.99
N ASN A 97 -7.09 10.10 2.06
CA ASN A 97 -7.55 11.47 2.28
C ASN A 97 -8.57 11.56 3.43
N GLN A 98 -9.50 10.62 3.54
CA GLN A 98 -10.46 10.58 4.63
C GLN A 98 -9.78 10.32 5.98
N LEU A 99 -8.83 9.38 6.03
CA LEU A 99 -8.08 9.09 7.25
C LEU A 99 -7.24 10.27 7.73
N LEU A 100 -6.66 11.04 6.79
CA LEU A 100 -5.91 12.25 7.12
C LEU A 100 -6.79 13.37 7.71
N LEU A 101 -8.10 13.33 7.49
CA LEU A 101 -9.07 14.29 8.02
C LEU A 101 -9.69 13.86 9.35
N VAL A 102 -9.34 12.66 9.86
CA VAL A 102 -9.86 12.16 11.14
C VAL A 102 -9.06 12.77 12.29
N ASP A 103 -9.74 13.52 13.14
CA ASP A 103 -9.15 14.13 14.34
C ASP A 103 -9.29 13.24 15.56
N GLU A 104 -10.41 12.53 15.68
CA GLU A 104 -10.72 11.71 16.85
C GLU A 104 -11.51 10.45 16.47
N VAL A 105 -11.21 9.34 17.12
CA VAL A 105 -11.95 8.08 16.97
C VAL A 105 -12.56 7.69 18.31
N MET A 106 -13.88 7.70 18.39
CA MET A 106 -14.61 7.25 19.56
C MET A 106 -15.11 5.82 19.38
N ARG A 107 -14.79 4.95 20.34
CA ARG A 107 -15.30 3.59 20.38
C ARG A 107 -16.43 3.50 21.42
N ALA A 108 -17.64 3.21 20.97
CA ALA A 108 -18.73 2.86 21.88
C ALA A 108 -18.44 1.50 22.52
N GLY A 109 -18.10 1.51 23.81
CA GLY A 109 -17.89 0.29 24.58
C GLY A 109 -19.21 -0.32 25.05
N LYS A 110 -19.24 -1.63 25.29
CA LYS A 110 -20.37 -2.39 25.84
C LYS A 110 -20.76 -1.99 27.30
N SER A 111 -20.12 -1.01 27.90
CA SER A 111 -20.33 -0.62 29.29
C SER A 111 -21.60 0.23 29.54
N MET A 112 -22.34 0.58 28.48
CA MET A 112 -23.60 1.33 28.64
C MET A 112 -24.84 0.46 28.90
N GLY A 113 -24.68 -0.79 29.32
CA GLY A 113 -25.80 -1.74 29.46
C GLY A 113 -26.00 -2.38 30.81
N LYS A 114 -25.33 -1.94 31.87
CA LYS A 114 -25.67 -2.42 33.20
C LYS A 114 -26.33 -1.29 33.98
N MET A 115 -27.66 -1.19 33.86
CA MET A 115 -28.43 -0.52 34.90
C MET A 115 -28.15 -1.23 36.24
N PRO A 116 -27.91 -0.51 37.31
CA PRO A 116 -27.87 -1.14 38.63
C PRO A 116 -29.23 -1.79 38.87
N ASP A 117 -29.22 -3.07 39.18
CA ASP A 117 -30.40 -3.76 39.67
C ASP A 117 -30.95 -2.96 40.83
N ALA A 118 -32.16 -2.47 40.68
CA ALA A 118 -32.90 -1.89 41.78
C ALA A 118 -33.05 -2.98 42.81
N ASP A 119 -32.33 -2.82 43.90
CA ASP A 119 -32.41 -3.64 45.09
C ASP A 119 -33.87 -3.67 45.54
N ALA A 120 -34.51 -4.81 45.33
CA ALA A 120 -35.83 -5.09 45.91
C ALA A 120 -35.60 -5.33 47.39
N GLY A 121 -35.42 -4.24 48.09
CA GLY A 121 -35.53 -4.24 49.55
C GLY A 121 -36.94 -4.57 49.95
N GLY A 122 -37.04 -5.62 50.63
CA GLY A 122 -38.12 -5.61 51.37
C GLY A 122 -38.88 -6.29 52.25
N MET A 123 -38.93 -6.67 53.16
CA MET A 123 -39.83 -7.20 54.22
C MET A 123 -40.15 -8.65 54.09
#